data_7e890443e3b62fe2f95a7c10b9872667
#
_entry.id   7e890443e3b62fe2f95a7c10b9872667
#
_cell.length_a   1.000
_cell.length_b   1.000
_cell.length_c   1.000
_cell.angle_alpha   90.00
_cell.angle_beta   90.00
_cell.angle_gamma   90.00
#
_symmetry.space_group_name_H-M   'P 1'
#
loop_
_entity.id
_entity.type
_entity.pdbx_description
1 polymer ?
#
loop_
_entity_poly.entity_id
_entity_poly.type
_entity_poly.pdbx_seq_one_letter_code
_entity_poly.pdbx_strand_id
1 'polypeptide(L)'
;MIKSFFLAFALVTGPALLAETGFTRDSQRQEGVPVGKITRHEHRSKIFEGTLRQYYLYVPAQYKTSEPAAVMVFQDGHAYVDEKGQARATIVLDNLIHRGEIPVTIGIFINPGVFDKRIDGRQDWSTGKKTKTSNRSVEYDSLNEVYARMLETEILPEIGKNFTLTKNPERRVICGASSGGICAFTVAWERPDLFRKVISHIGSFTNIRGGHVYPALIRKEKKRPLRVWLQDGRNDLDNSHGNWWLSNQQMAKSLAFAKYDYKFVATDGGHSIEDGGRLLPDALRWIWRK
;
A
#
# COMPACT_ATOMS: atom_id res chain seq x y z
N MET A 1 -63.36 -9.51 -1.78
CA MET A 1 -62.53 -8.65 -2.68
C MET A 1 -61.23 -8.35 -1.96
N ILE A 2 -60.19 -9.12 -2.28
CA ILE A 2 -58.85 -8.98 -1.69
C ILE A 2 -58.01 -8.21 -2.71
N LYS A 3 -57.60 -7.00 -2.35
CA LYS A 3 -56.70 -6.18 -3.17
C LYS A 3 -55.23 -6.58 -2.87
N SER A 4 -54.59 -7.27 -3.82
CA SER A 4 -53.15 -7.55 -3.79
C SER A 4 -52.38 -6.29 -4.11
N PHE A 5 -51.56 -5.83 -3.18
CA PHE A 5 -50.55 -4.80 -3.42
C PHE A 5 -49.27 -5.48 -3.93
N PHE A 6 -48.93 -5.27 -5.18
CA PHE A 6 -47.62 -5.59 -5.73
C PHE A 6 -46.64 -4.46 -5.37
N LEU A 7 -45.68 -4.76 -4.50
CA LEU A 7 -44.54 -3.88 -4.22
C LEU A 7 -43.47 -4.12 -5.28
N ALA A 8 -43.30 -3.17 -6.20
CA ALA A 8 -42.26 -3.23 -7.18
C ALA A 8 -40.91 -2.85 -6.50
N PHE A 9 -40.01 -3.82 -6.34
CA PHE A 9 -38.62 -3.56 -5.98
C PHE A 9 -37.90 -3.02 -7.21
N ALA A 10 -37.59 -1.74 -7.24
CA ALA A 10 -36.65 -1.17 -8.21
C ALA A 10 -35.24 -1.61 -7.86
N LEU A 11 -34.68 -2.51 -8.66
CA LEU A 11 -33.24 -2.79 -8.69
C LEU A 11 -32.52 -1.55 -9.20
N VAL A 12 -31.91 -0.81 -8.28
CA VAL A 12 -30.93 0.22 -8.65
C VAL A 12 -29.64 -0.51 -9.06
N THR A 13 -29.53 -0.84 -10.33
CA THR A 13 -28.25 -1.24 -10.94
C THR A 13 -27.43 0.03 -11.12
N GLY A 14 -26.57 0.33 -10.14
CA GLY A 14 -25.50 1.29 -10.35
C GLY A 14 -24.59 0.80 -11.49
N PRO A 15 -24.02 1.71 -12.32
CA PRO A 15 -23.14 1.30 -13.40
C PRO A 15 -21.95 0.56 -12.81
N ALA A 16 -21.79 -0.72 -13.16
CA ALA A 16 -20.54 -1.44 -12.97
C ALA A 16 -19.49 -0.69 -13.81
N LEU A 17 -18.55 -0.02 -13.16
CA LEU A 17 -17.37 0.52 -13.84
C LEU A 17 -16.60 -0.71 -14.37
N LEU A 18 -16.77 -1.00 -15.66
CA LEU A 18 -15.90 -1.91 -16.39
C LEU A 18 -14.50 -1.31 -16.30
N ALA A 19 -13.60 -1.96 -15.56
CA ALA A 19 -12.21 -1.56 -15.49
C ALA A 19 -11.65 -1.64 -16.92
N GLU A 20 -11.28 -0.48 -17.48
CA GLU A 20 -10.55 -0.43 -18.75
C GLU A 20 -9.29 -1.29 -18.63
N THR A 21 -9.05 -2.14 -19.62
CA THR A 21 -7.97 -3.13 -19.66
C THR A 21 -6.60 -2.51 -19.97
N GLY A 22 -6.30 -1.31 -19.42
CA GLY A 22 -5.05 -0.60 -19.67
C GLY A 22 -4.71 0.43 -18.59
N PHE A 23 -3.46 0.93 -18.62
CA PHE A 23 -3.06 2.06 -17.79
C PHE A 23 -3.76 3.34 -18.24
N THR A 24 -4.34 4.06 -17.29
CA THR A 24 -4.96 5.36 -17.54
C THR A 24 -3.90 6.41 -17.90
N ARG A 25 -4.36 7.57 -18.42
CA ARG A 25 -3.50 8.72 -18.67
C ARG A 25 -2.67 9.14 -17.45
N ASP A 26 -3.20 8.92 -16.24
CA ASP A 26 -2.52 9.26 -14.99
C ASP A 26 -1.28 8.41 -14.72
N SER A 27 -1.19 7.22 -15.30
CA SER A 27 -0.05 6.31 -15.19
C SER A 27 0.92 6.41 -16.38
N GLN A 28 0.81 7.47 -17.18
CA GLN A 28 1.66 7.74 -18.34
C GLN A 28 2.33 9.10 -18.17
N ARG A 29 3.58 9.24 -18.64
CA ARG A 29 4.27 10.52 -18.69
C ARG A 29 3.50 11.51 -19.54
N GLN A 30 3.34 12.74 -19.04
CA GLN A 30 2.60 13.79 -19.70
C GLN A 30 3.52 15.00 -19.94
N GLU A 31 3.39 15.61 -21.09
CA GLU A 31 4.09 16.84 -21.43
C GLU A 31 3.72 17.95 -20.45
N GLY A 32 4.70 18.76 -20.06
CA GLY A 32 4.50 19.87 -19.12
C GLY A 32 4.36 19.50 -17.65
N VAL A 33 4.33 18.19 -17.32
CA VAL A 33 4.32 17.74 -15.91
C VAL A 33 5.74 17.61 -15.40
N PRO A 34 6.13 18.38 -14.36
CA PRO A 34 7.46 18.30 -13.77
C PRO A 34 7.72 16.91 -13.16
N VAL A 35 8.90 16.38 -13.43
CA VAL A 35 9.30 15.03 -12.97
C VAL A 35 10.03 15.13 -11.63
N GLY A 36 9.60 14.34 -10.66
CA GLY A 36 10.26 14.22 -9.36
C GLY A 36 11.61 13.51 -9.46
N LYS A 37 12.48 13.80 -8.49
CA LYS A 37 13.81 13.18 -8.40
C LYS A 37 13.73 11.85 -7.65
N ILE A 38 14.31 10.79 -8.22
CA ILE A 38 14.44 9.48 -7.58
C ILE A 38 15.91 9.23 -7.24
N THR A 39 16.18 8.84 -5.99
CA THR A 39 17.51 8.41 -5.54
C THR A 39 17.45 7.05 -4.89
N ARG A 40 18.46 6.21 -5.12
CA ARG A 40 18.60 4.89 -4.52
C ARG A 40 19.52 4.96 -3.30
N HIS A 41 19.10 4.30 -2.23
CA HIS A 41 19.82 4.24 -0.96
C HIS A 41 19.89 2.80 -0.47
N GLU A 42 20.85 2.52 0.42
CA GLU A 42 20.96 1.27 1.15
C GLU A 42 20.84 1.54 2.64
N HIS A 43 20.22 0.62 3.37
CA HIS A 43 20.05 0.72 4.81
C HIS A 43 20.34 -0.63 5.48
N ARG A 44 21.20 -0.59 6.50
CA ARG A 44 21.44 -1.70 7.44
C ARG A 44 20.60 -1.47 8.68
N SER A 45 19.65 -2.36 8.92
CA SER A 45 18.76 -2.21 10.05
C SER A 45 19.41 -2.66 11.35
N LYS A 46 19.16 -1.90 12.41
CA LYS A 46 19.45 -2.29 13.79
C LYS A 46 18.27 -3.04 14.41
N ILE A 47 17.04 -2.73 13.98
CA ILE A 47 15.81 -3.41 14.42
C ILE A 47 15.73 -4.84 13.85
N PHE A 48 16.01 -4.99 12.55
CA PHE A 48 16.17 -6.29 11.90
C PHE A 48 17.66 -6.57 11.73
N GLU A 49 18.34 -6.82 12.84
CA GLU A 49 19.79 -6.94 12.92
C GLU A 49 20.34 -7.89 11.84
N GLY A 50 21.45 -7.50 11.22
CA GLY A 50 22.10 -8.25 10.15
C GLY A 50 21.46 -8.09 8.77
N THR A 51 20.31 -7.42 8.64
CA THR A 51 19.69 -7.22 7.33
C THR A 51 20.19 -5.97 6.63
N LEU A 52 20.32 -6.08 5.30
CA LEU A 52 20.55 -5.00 4.36
C LEU A 52 19.33 -4.89 3.44
N ARG A 53 18.93 -3.66 3.08
CA ARG A 53 17.87 -3.39 2.11
C ARG A 53 18.17 -2.20 1.26
N GLN A 54 17.66 -2.19 0.03
CA GLN A 54 17.62 -0.99 -0.79
C GLN A 54 16.26 -0.31 -0.63
N TYR A 55 16.27 1.02 -0.65
CA TYR A 55 15.06 1.82 -0.81
C TYR A 55 15.31 2.94 -1.82
N TYR A 56 14.22 3.40 -2.42
CA TYR A 56 14.26 4.54 -3.31
C TYR A 56 13.48 5.68 -2.68
N LEU A 57 14.05 6.87 -2.73
CA LEU A 57 13.41 8.09 -2.28
C LEU A 57 12.99 8.90 -3.50
N TYR A 58 11.70 9.14 -3.62
CA TYR A 58 11.10 10.03 -4.60
C TYR A 58 10.77 11.37 -3.93
N VAL A 59 11.27 12.46 -4.51
CA VAL A 59 10.99 13.84 -4.08
C VAL A 59 10.32 14.56 -5.26
N PRO A 60 9.05 14.98 -5.14
CA PRO A 60 8.36 15.66 -6.23
C PRO A 60 8.99 17.03 -6.52
N ALA A 61 8.92 17.46 -7.77
CA ALA A 61 9.48 18.75 -8.19
C ALA A 61 8.86 19.96 -7.44
N GLN A 62 7.63 19.80 -6.92
CA GLN A 62 6.90 20.82 -6.15
C GLN A 62 7.30 20.88 -4.67
N TYR A 63 8.23 20.02 -4.21
CA TYR A 63 8.67 20.03 -2.82
C TYR A 63 9.37 21.34 -2.45
N LYS A 64 9.02 21.87 -1.28
CA LYS A 64 9.67 23.04 -0.66
C LYS A 64 10.13 22.70 0.74
N THR A 65 11.33 23.08 1.12
CA THR A 65 11.89 22.82 2.45
C THR A 65 11.14 23.55 3.57
N SER A 66 10.47 24.64 3.23
CA SER A 66 9.66 25.46 4.17
C SER A 66 8.34 24.80 4.59
N GLU A 67 7.89 23.75 3.87
CA GLU A 67 6.60 23.12 4.12
C GLU A 67 6.79 21.61 4.36
N PRO A 68 6.25 21.04 5.48
CA PRO A 68 6.33 19.61 5.71
C PRO A 68 5.57 18.82 4.63
N ALA A 69 6.29 18.01 3.83
CA ALA A 69 5.69 17.14 2.82
C ALA A 69 4.88 16.02 3.47
N ALA A 70 3.80 15.62 2.83
CA ALA A 70 3.14 14.35 3.11
C ALA A 70 4.10 13.18 2.82
N VAL A 71 3.85 12.02 3.43
CA VAL A 71 4.71 10.85 3.28
C VAL A 71 3.90 9.67 2.77
N MET A 72 4.44 8.97 1.80
CA MET A 72 3.89 7.69 1.36
C MET A 72 4.99 6.62 1.32
N VAL A 73 4.78 5.52 2.07
CA VAL A 73 5.69 4.38 2.11
C VAL A 73 5.10 3.25 1.27
N PHE A 74 5.90 2.70 0.36
CA PHE A 74 5.54 1.57 -0.49
C PHE A 74 6.39 0.36 -0.13
N GLN A 75 5.73 -0.74 0.26
CA GLN A 75 6.39 -2.02 0.49
C GLN A 75 6.74 -2.67 -0.84
N ASP A 76 7.80 -3.50 -0.89
CA ASP A 76 8.35 -4.03 -2.14
C ASP A 76 8.62 -2.91 -3.16
N GLY A 77 9.31 -1.88 -2.70
CA GLY A 77 9.48 -0.60 -3.39
C GLY A 77 9.95 -0.69 -4.84
N HIS A 78 10.77 -1.71 -5.16
CA HIS A 78 11.24 -1.96 -6.53
C HIS A 78 10.09 -2.15 -7.53
N ALA A 79 8.95 -2.74 -7.10
CA ALA A 79 7.81 -3.00 -7.96
C ALA A 79 6.96 -1.74 -8.21
N TYR A 80 6.94 -0.82 -7.24
CA TYR A 80 6.17 0.41 -7.34
C TYR A 80 6.93 1.55 -8.03
N VAL A 81 8.27 1.63 -7.85
CA VAL A 81 9.09 2.73 -8.37
C VAL A 81 9.36 2.63 -9.86
N ASP A 82 9.20 1.45 -10.46
CA ASP A 82 9.51 1.19 -11.85
C ASP A 82 8.49 1.87 -12.80
N GLU A 83 8.96 2.83 -13.58
CA GLU A 83 8.13 3.56 -14.54
C GLU A 83 7.64 2.72 -15.72
N LYS A 84 8.30 1.59 -16.00
CA LYS A 84 7.91 0.61 -17.01
C LYS A 84 7.19 -0.60 -16.39
N GLY A 85 7.12 -0.63 -15.06
CA GLY A 85 6.50 -1.72 -14.30
C GLY A 85 4.98 -1.64 -14.25
N GLN A 86 4.43 -2.51 -13.41
CA GLN A 86 2.99 -2.67 -13.25
C GLN A 86 2.32 -1.58 -12.41
N ALA A 87 3.07 -0.84 -11.56
CA ALA A 87 2.49 0.16 -10.66
C ALA A 87 2.73 1.60 -11.09
N ARG A 88 3.90 1.92 -11.66
CA ARG A 88 4.29 3.24 -12.17
C ARG A 88 4.05 4.40 -11.19
N ALA A 89 4.24 4.13 -9.90
CA ALA A 89 3.77 5.03 -8.84
C ALA A 89 4.41 6.43 -8.90
N THR A 90 5.65 6.56 -9.36
CA THR A 90 6.32 7.86 -9.49
C THR A 90 5.67 8.74 -10.56
N ILE A 91 5.23 8.14 -11.68
CA ILE A 91 4.49 8.85 -12.73
C ILE A 91 3.13 9.31 -12.21
N VAL A 92 2.43 8.42 -11.49
CA VAL A 92 1.12 8.75 -10.91
C VAL A 92 1.27 9.90 -9.89
N LEU A 93 2.29 9.84 -9.04
CA LEU A 93 2.56 10.91 -8.07
C LEU A 93 2.84 12.25 -8.77
N ASP A 94 3.72 12.27 -9.80
CA ASP A 94 4.01 13.48 -10.57
C ASP A 94 2.73 14.10 -11.14
N ASN A 95 1.89 13.29 -11.79
CA ASN A 95 0.68 13.74 -12.44
C ASN A 95 -0.36 14.29 -11.44
N LEU A 96 -0.62 13.56 -10.36
CA LEU A 96 -1.65 13.95 -9.38
C LEU A 96 -1.21 15.15 -8.52
N ILE A 97 0.07 15.22 -8.15
CA ILE A 97 0.63 16.36 -7.40
C ILE A 97 0.60 17.62 -8.28
N HIS A 98 0.98 17.51 -9.55
CA HIS A 98 0.97 18.63 -10.50
C HIS A 98 -0.43 19.24 -10.64
N ARG A 99 -1.47 18.40 -10.68
CA ARG A 99 -2.87 18.85 -10.76
C ARG A 99 -3.48 19.28 -9.42
N GLY A 100 -2.72 19.15 -8.31
CA GLY A 100 -3.24 19.47 -6.97
C GLY A 100 -4.29 18.52 -6.44
N GLU A 101 -4.43 17.31 -7.04
CA GLU A 101 -5.40 16.31 -6.64
C GLU A 101 -4.99 15.55 -5.38
N ILE A 102 -3.68 15.50 -5.10
CA ILE A 102 -3.10 15.00 -3.88
C ILE A 102 -2.06 16.00 -3.33
N PRO A 103 -1.75 15.97 -2.03
CA PRO A 103 -0.73 16.87 -1.47
C PRO A 103 0.66 16.56 -2.01
N VAL A 104 1.57 17.56 -1.93
CA VAL A 104 3.00 17.34 -2.17
C VAL A 104 3.49 16.22 -1.24
N THR A 105 3.86 15.08 -1.84
CA THR A 105 4.11 13.82 -1.13
C THR A 105 5.50 13.28 -1.48
N ILE A 106 6.35 13.07 -0.48
CA ILE A 106 7.59 12.32 -0.62
C ILE A 106 7.27 10.83 -0.58
N GLY A 107 7.73 10.08 -1.59
CA GLY A 107 7.57 8.64 -1.71
C GLY A 107 8.80 7.88 -1.22
N ILE A 108 8.60 6.90 -0.36
CA ILE A 108 9.64 6.00 0.17
C ILE A 108 9.32 4.59 -0.31
N PHE A 109 10.08 4.11 -1.27
CA PHE A 109 9.89 2.81 -1.91
C PHE A 109 10.87 1.82 -1.30
N ILE A 110 10.45 1.10 -0.25
CA ILE A 110 11.33 0.30 0.59
C ILE A 110 11.19 -1.19 0.27
N ASN A 111 12.32 -1.86 0.11
CA ASN A 111 12.37 -3.31 -0.07
C ASN A 111 12.56 -4.03 1.28
N PRO A 112 12.17 -5.32 1.36
CA PRO A 112 12.45 -6.12 2.55
C PRO A 112 13.94 -6.32 2.74
N GLY A 113 14.34 -6.61 3.97
CA GLY A 113 15.72 -6.93 4.30
C GLY A 113 16.18 -8.26 3.75
N VAL A 114 17.49 -8.36 3.46
CA VAL A 114 18.18 -9.62 3.16
C VAL A 114 19.40 -9.75 4.05
N PHE A 115 19.72 -10.99 4.48
CA PHE A 115 20.91 -11.29 5.30
C PHE A 115 22.15 -11.43 4.42
N ASP A 116 22.39 -10.46 3.55
CA ASP A 116 23.52 -10.42 2.63
C ASP A 116 24.48 -9.27 3.00
N LYS A 117 25.78 -9.45 2.76
CA LYS A 117 26.77 -8.41 3.02
C LYS A 117 26.63 -7.23 2.06
N ARG A 118 26.15 -7.49 0.84
CA ARG A 118 25.89 -6.50 -0.22
C ARG A 118 24.74 -6.96 -1.11
N ILE A 119 24.12 -6.02 -1.81
CA ILE A 119 23.12 -6.29 -2.85
C ILE A 119 23.74 -5.85 -4.17
N ASP A 120 24.02 -6.81 -5.04
CA ASP A 120 24.56 -6.51 -6.37
C ASP A 120 23.42 -5.99 -7.27
N GLY A 121 23.62 -4.81 -7.84
CA GLY A 121 22.64 -4.18 -8.71
C GLY A 121 21.38 -3.65 -8.00
N ARG A 122 20.21 -3.86 -8.62
CA ARG A 122 18.90 -3.47 -8.10
C ARG A 122 18.27 -4.64 -7.35
N GLN A 123 17.82 -4.39 -6.15
CA GLN A 123 17.01 -5.37 -5.40
C GLN A 123 15.66 -5.57 -6.08
N ASP A 124 15.25 -6.82 -6.23
CA ASP A 124 14.00 -7.26 -6.85
C ASP A 124 13.39 -8.48 -6.13
N TRP A 125 12.34 -9.08 -6.73
CA TRP A 125 11.67 -10.26 -6.19
C TRP A 125 12.58 -11.50 -6.05
N SER A 126 13.68 -11.58 -6.78
CA SER A 126 14.61 -12.72 -6.75
C SER A 126 15.69 -12.56 -5.68
N THR A 127 15.93 -11.34 -5.20
CA THR A 127 17.00 -11.03 -4.24
C THR A 127 16.79 -11.78 -2.94
N GLY A 128 17.78 -12.57 -2.55
CA GLY A 128 17.74 -13.40 -1.35
C GLY A 128 16.91 -14.68 -1.45
N LYS A 129 16.17 -14.91 -2.55
CA LYS A 129 15.36 -16.14 -2.69
C LYS A 129 16.22 -17.38 -2.91
N LYS A 130 17.18 -17.32 -3.84
CA LYS A 130 18.09 -18.45 -4.14
C LYS A 130 18.97 -18.81 -2.95
N THR A 131 19.45 -17.80 -2.23
CA THR A 131 20.33 -17.95 -1.05
C THR A 131 19.55 -18.17 0.23
N LYS A 132 18.21 -18.07 0.19
CA LYS A 132 17.30 -18.12 1.37
C LYS A 132 17.64 -17.06 2.43
N THR A 133 18.17 -15.92 2.00
CA THR A 133 18.56 -14.80 2.87
C THR A 133 17.48 -13.72 2.98
N SER A 134 16.38 -13.84 2.25
CA SER A 134 15.26 -12.88 2.33
C SER A 134 14.55 -12.94 3.69
N ASN A 135 14.43 -11.77 4.33
CA ASN A 135 13.70 -11.60 5.58
C ASN A 135 12.23 -11.16 5.37
N ARG A 136 11.76 -11.12 4.11
CA ARG A 136 10.48 -10.53 3.74
C ARG A 136 9.30 -11.07 4.54
N SER A 137 9.18 -12.40 4.69
CA SER A 137 8.05 -12.98 5.43
C SER A 137 8.08 -12.64 6.93
N VAL A 138 9.25 -12.57 7.52
CA VAL A 138 9.38 -12.16 8.94
C VAL A 138 9.02 -10.69 9.10
N GLU A 139 9.49 -9.83 8.22
CA GLU A 139 9.24 -8.39 8.30
C GLU A 139 7.78 -8.02 7.99
N TYR A 140 7.18 -8.67 6.99
CA TYR A 140 5.90 -8.24 6.44
C TYR A 140 4.70 -9.00 7.00
N ASP A 141 4.85 -10.30 7.28
CA ASP A 141 3.72 -11.13 7.71
C ASP A 141 3.63 -11.27 9.24
N SER A 142 4.58 -10.71 10.01
CA SER A 142 4.49 -10.68 11.47
C SER A 142 3.53 -9.58 11.94
N LEU A 143 2.57 -9.98 12.80
CA LEU A 143 1.50 -9.09 13.25
C LEU A 143 1.92 -8.33 14.51
N ASN A 144 2.89 -7.43 14.39
CA ASN A 144 3.42 -6.64 15.49
C ASN A 144 3.97 -5.29 15.02
N GLU A 145 4.35 -4.43 15.96
CA GLU A 145 4.83 -3.07 15.68
C GLU A 145 6.30 -2.98 15.21
N VAL A 146 7.04 -4.10 15.15
CA VAL A 146 8.50 -4.07 14.91
C VAL A 146 8.85 -3.39 13.59
N TYR A 147 8.09 -3.66 12.53
CA TYR A 147 8.31 -3.01 11.24
C TYR A 147 7.99 -1.50 11.28
N ALA A 148 6.91 -1.11 11.97
CA ALA A 148 6.56 0.29 12.18
C ALA A 148 7.67 1.01 12.95
N ARG A 149 8.25 0.36 13.97
CA ARG A 149 9.37 0.91 14.75
C ARG A 149 10.61 1.10 13.91
N MET A 150 10.94 0.17 12.98
CA MET A 150 12.03 0.34 12.02
C MET A 150 11.82 1.58 11.13
N LEU A 151 10.61 1.77 10.62
CA LEU A 151 10.28 2.98 9.85
C LEU A 151 10.44 4.25 10.69
N GLU A 152 9.93 4.25 11.93
CA GLU A 152 9.94 5.40 12.84
C GLU A 152 11.34 5.79 13.30
N THR A 153 12.18 4.80 13.66
CA THR A 153 13.45 5.06 14.33
C THR A 153 14.66 5.01 13.40
N GLU A 154 14.53 4.43 12.21
CA GLU A 154 15.63 4.27 11.29
C GLU A 154 15.40 5.03 9.96
N ILE A 155 14.32 4.71 9.23
CA ILE A 155 14.12 5.22 7.86
C ILE A 155 13.65 6.69 7.85
N LEU A 156 12.58 7.01 8.59
CA LEU A 156 12.04 8.38 8.61
C LEU A 156 13.03 9.41 9.17
N PRO A 157 13.80 9.12 10.26
CA PRO A 157 14.84 10.05 10.75
C PRO A 157 15.99 10.25 9.76
N GLU A 158 16.40 9.19 9.05
CA GLU A 158 17.47 9.28 8.03
C GLU A 158 17.08 10.24 6.90
N ILE A 159 15.86 10.09 6.38
CA ILE A 159 15.31 10.98 5.35
C ILE A 159 15.10 12.40 5.90
N GLY A 160 14.67 12.49 7.17
CA GLY A 160 14.41 13.74 7.88
C GLY A 160 15.65 14.63 8.09
N LYS A 161 16.87 14.11 7.91
CA LYS A 161 18.09 14.92 7.92
C LYS A 161 18.15 15.93 6.77
N ASN A 162 17.53 15.59 5.63
CA ASN A 162 17.59 16.38 4.41
C ASN A 162 16.24 16.93 3.95
N PHE A 163 15.14 16.40 4.47
CA PHE A 163 13.78 16.74 4.01
C PHE A 163 12.84 16.97 5.20
N THR A 164 12.01 18.00 5.12
CA THR A 164 10.98 18.29 6.12
C THR A 164 9.78 17.38 5.87
N LEU A 165 9.66 16.31 6.68
CA LEU A 165 8.56 15.36 6.62
C LEU A 165 7.46 15.73 7.63
N THR A 166 6.20 15.55 7.26
CA THR A 166 5.08 15.70 8.19
C THR A 166 5.18 14.71 9.36
N LYS A 167 4.83 15.19 10.56
CA LYS A 167 4.63 14.33 11.74
C LYS A 167 3.16 13.94 11.93
N ASN A 168 2.24 14.54 11.17
CA ASN A 168 0.82 14.27 11.26
C ASN A 168 0.48 12.91 10.61
N PRO A 169 -0.04 11.91 11.36
CA PRO A 169 -0.37 10.59 10.81
C PRO A 169 -1.48 10.62 9.76
N GLU A 170 -2.36 11.64 9.76
CA GLU A 170 -3.35 11.86 8.70
C GLU A 170 -2.73 12.24 7.35
N ARG A 171 -1.48 12.66 7.36
CA ARG A 171 -0.70 12.99 6.16
C ARG A 171 0.37 11.96 5.85
N ARG A 172 0.20 10.73 6.38
CA ARG A 172 1.07 9.57 6.10
C ARG A 172 0.25 8.41 5.59
N VAL A 173 0.66 7.87 4.45
CA VAL A 173 0.07 6.69 3.80
C VAL A 173 1.08 5.57 3.76
N ILE A 174 0.64 4.33 3.98
CA ILE A 174 1.44 3.14 3.75
C ILE A 174 0.73 2.21 2.78
N CYS A 175 1.48 1.68 1.81
CA CYS A 175 0.97 0.93 0.67
C CYS A 175 1.79 -0.34 0.45
N GLY A 176 1.15 -1.41 0.02
CA GLY A 176 1.84 -2.62 -0.39
C GLY A 176 0.93 -3.63 -1.06
N ALA A 177 1.55 -4.69 -1.59
CA ALA A 177 0.86 -5.78 -2.25
C ALA A 177 1.20 -7.13 -1.57
N SER A 178 0.23 -8.05 -1.51
CA SER A 178 0.42 -9.38 -0.93
C SER A 178 0.89 -9.29 0.53
N SER A 179 2.03 -9.90 0.89
CA SER A 179 2.63 -9.70 2.22
C SER A 179 2.93 -8.21 2.50
N GLY A 180 3.27 -7.41 1.48
CA GLY A 180 3.39 -5.94 1.63
C GLY A 180 2.07 -5.27 1.97
N GLY A 181 0.94 -5.80 1.47
CA GLY A 181 -0.40 -5.30 1.78
C GLY A 181 -0.82 -5.53 3.23
N ILE A 182 -0.58 -6.73 3.76
CA ILE A 182 -0.81 -6.98 5.19
C ILE A 182 0.18 -6.22 6.06
N CYS A 183 1.45 -6.08 5.67
CA CYS A 183 2.43 -5.25 6.36
C CYS A 183 1.94 -3.80 6.48
N ALA A 184 1.46 -3.22 5.39
CA ALA A 184 0.91 -1.87 5.39
C ALA A 184 -0.26 -1.73 6.37
N PHE A 185 -1.17 -2.71 6.40
CA PHE A 185 -2.28 -2.72 7.35
C PHE A 185 -1.78 -2.88 8.80
N THR A 186 -0.85 -3.82 9.05
CA THR A 186 -0.28 -4.07 10.37
C THR A 186 0.39 -2.82 10.96
N VAL A 187 1.19 -2.12 10.16
CA VAL A 187 1.84 -0.86 10.59
C VAL A 187 0.82 0.16 11.09
N ALA A 188 -0.23 0.39 10.33
CA ALA A 188 -1.26 1.36 10.71
C ALA A 188 -2.14 0.84 11.86
N TRP A 189 -2.37 -0.47 11.93
CA TRP A 189 -3.12 -1.10 13.01
C TRP A 189 -2.41 -1.00 14.34
N GLU A 190 -1.13 -1.31 14.41
CA GLU A 190 -0.31 -1.27 15.62
C GLU A 190 0.08 0.16 16.00
N ARG A 191 0.35 1.03 15.01
CA ARG A 191 0.86 2.39 15.21
C ARG A 191 0.01 3.44 14.46
N PRO A 192 -1.26 3.63 14.86
CA PRO A 192 -2.14 4.64 14.25
C PRO A 192 -1.72 6.09 14.60
N ASP A 193 -0.80 6.25 15.55
CA ASP A 193 -0.09 7.49 15.82
C ASP A 193 0.98 7.81 14.76
N LEU A 194 1.42 6.81 14.02
CA LEU A 194 2.43 6.95 12.96
C LEU A 194 1.83 6.99 11.55
N PHE A 195 0.88 6.10 11.24
CA PHE A 195 0.16 6.03 9.97
C PHE A 195 -1.33 5.80 10.18
N ARG A 196 -2.18 6.53 9.45
CA ARG A 196 -3.66 6.36 9.49
C ARG A 196 -4.28 5.98 8.16
N LYS A 197 -3.53 5.95 7.09
CA LYS A 197 -4.01 5.70 5.74
C LYS A 197 -3.31 4.50 5.14
N VAL A 198 -4.08 3.52 4.68
CA VAL A 198 -3.59 2.23 4.18
C VAL A 198 -4.10 1.99 2.77
N ILE A 199 -3.21 1.56 1.88
CA ILE A 199 -3.56 0.96 0.59
C ILE A 199 -3.00 -0.46 0.59
N SER A 200 -3.86 -1.45 0.48
CA SER A 200 -3.51 -2.87 0.40
C SER A 200 -4.04 -3.46 -0.90
N HIS A 201 -3.13 -3.85 -1.78
CA HIS A 201 -3.44 -4.57 -3.00
C HIS A 201 -3.21 -6.06 -2.75
N ILE A 202 -4.15 -6.92 -3.15
CA ILE A 202 -4.04 -8.39 -3.03
C ILE A 202 -3.47 -8.83 -1.66
N GLY A 203 -3.94 -8.21 -0.57
CA GLY A 203 -3.33 -8.35 0.77
C GLY A 203 -3.37 -9.77 1.30
N SER A 204 -2.26 -10.25 1.87
CA SER A 204 -2.13 -11.59 2.44
C SER A 204 -2.80 -11.73 3.82
N PHE A 205 -4.11 -11.43 3.92
CA PHE A 205 -4.89 -11.64 5.14
C PHE A 205 -5.22 -13.13 5.35
N THR A 206 -4.32 -13.98 4.96
CA THR A 206 -4.33 -15.45 5.05
C THR A 206 -3.38 -15.93 6.14
N ASN A 207 -3.28 -17.25 6.34
CA ASN A 207 -2.47 -17.82 7.41
C ASN A 207 -1.00 -18.07 6.99
N ILE A 208 -0.29 -17.05 6.49
CA ILE A 208 1.17 -17.15 6.31
C ILE A 208 1.85 -17.13 7.70
N ARG A 209 1.52 -16.12 8.52
CA ARG A 209 1.96 -15.97 9.92
C ARG A 209 0.83 -15.46 10.81
N GLY A 210 -0.39 -15.98 10.62
CA GLY A 210 -1.55 -15.62 11.44
C GLY A 210 -2.41 -14.47 10.90
N GLY A 211 -2.17 -13.93 9.68
CA GLY A 211 -2.87 -12.77 9.11
C GLY A 211 -4.39 -12.91 9.04
N HIS A 212 -4.89 -14.14 9.00
CA HIS A 212 -6.32 -14.46 9.00
C HIS A 212 -7.08 -14.02 10.27
N VAL A 213 -6.38 -13.59 11.32
CA VAL A 213 -7.03 -13.12 12.56
C VAL A 213 -7.58 -11.70 12.46
N TYR A 214 -7.12 -10.87 11.52
CA TYR A 214 -7.51 -9.47 11.42
C TYR A 214 -9.02 -9.24 11.27
N PRO A 215 -9.78 -10.01 10.49
CA PRO A 215 -11.23 -9.84 10.44
C PRO A 215 -11.91 -9.95 11.81
N ALA A 216 -11.41 -10.82 12.68
CA ALA A 216 -11.92 -10.99 14.04
C ALA A 216 -11.46 -9.85 14.96
N LEU A 217 -10.19 -9.43 14.88
CA LEU A 217 -9.66 -8.31 15.67
C LEU A 217 -10.40 -7.01 15.36
N ILE A 218 -10.63 -6.69 14.08
CA ILE A 218 -11.37 -5.50 13.64
C ILE A 218 -12.77 -5.44 14.28
N ARG A 219 -13.43 -6.60 14.45
CA ARG A 219 -14.78 -6.68 15.03
C ARG A 219 -14.82 -6.59 16.55
N LYS A 220 -13.75 -7.05 17.22
CA LYS A 220 -13.71 -7.20 18.68
C LYS A 220 -13.02 -6.05 19.39
N GLU A 221 -12.06 -5.40 18.74
CA GLU A 221 -11.27 -4.36 19.36
C GLU A 221 -11.83 -2.96 19.14
N LYS A 222 -11.37 -2.01 19.95
CA LYS A 222 -11.70 -0.60 19.78
C LYS A 222 -11.28 -0.12 18.39
N LYS A 223 -12.21 0.53 17.69
CA LYS A 223 -11.97 1.13 16.38
C LYS A 223 -10.76 2.08 16.42
N ARG A 224 -9.82 1.87 15.52
CA ARG A 224 -8.67 2.75 15.27
C ARG A 224 -9.03 3.82 14.23
N PRO A 225 -8.42 5.01 14.26
CA PRO A 225 -8.72 6.08 13.31
C PRO A 225 -8.03 5.82 11.95
N LEU A 226 -8.42 4.75 11.27
CA LEU A 226 -7.82 4.34 9.99
C LEU A 226 -8.77 4.60 8.82
N ARG A 227 -8.18 4.98 7.67
CA ARG A 227 -8.80 4.97 6.34
C ARG A 227 -8.12 3.88 5.51
N VAL A 228 -8.90 2.96 4.93
CA VAL A 228 -8.37 1.74 4.33
C VAL A 228 -8.91 1.53 2.92
N TRP A 229 -8.01 1.51 1.93
CA TRP A 229 -8.30 1.03 0.59
C TRP A 229 -7.83 -0.41 0.47
N LEU A 230 -8.73 -1.31 0.08
CA LEU A 230 -8.43 -2.70 -0.26
C LEU A 230 -8.73 -2.92 -1.74
N GLN A 231 -7.86 -3.65 -2.44
CA GLN A 231 -8.12 -4.18 -3.78
C GLN A 231 -7.73 -5.64 -3.82
N ASP A 232 -8.55 -6.47 -4.46
CA ASP A 232 -8.24 -7.87 -4.71
C ASP A 232 -8.89 -8.39 -5.98
N GLY A 233 -8.29 -9.43 -6.57
CA GLY A 233 -8.78 -10.10 -7.76
C GLY A 233 -9.59 -11.36 -7.43
N ARG A 234 -10.68 -11.60 -8.18
CA ARG A 234 -11.52 -12.81 -8.01
C ARG A 234 -10.78 -14.11 -8.31
N ASN A 235 -9.72 -14.05 -9.11
CA ASN A 235 -8.87 -15.17 -9.48
C ASN A 235 -7.54 -15.18 -8.72
N ASP A 236 -7.50 -14.57 -7.51
CA ASP A 236 -6.31 -14.57 -6.67
C ASP A 236 -6.03 -15.96 -6.08
N LEU A 237 -4.89 -16.13 -5.41
CA LEU A 237 -4.38 -17.40 -4.90
C LEU A 237 -5.39 -18.13 -4.01
N ASP A 238 -5.42 -19.44 -4.20
CA ASP A 238 -6.04 -20.41 -3.31
C ASP A 238 -5.04 -21.55 -3.06
N ASN A 239 -4.48 -21.62 -1.86
CA ASN A 239 -3.41 -22.56 -1.54
C ASN A 239 -3.43 -22.96 -0.04
N SER A 240 -2.37 -23.65 0.44
CA SER A 240 -2.27 -24.12 1.84
C SER A 240 -2.31 -23.01 2.90
N HIS A 241 -2.06 -21.74 2.53
CA HIS A 241 -2.18 -20.61 3.45
C HIS A 241 -3.60 -20.04 3.52
N GLY A 242 -4.45 -20.36 2.57
CA GLY A 242 -5.83 -19.91 2.46
C GLY A 242 -6.18 -19.38 1.08
N ASN A 243 -7.39 -18.84 0.98
CA ASN A 243 -7.93 -18.18 -0.22
C ASN A 243 -7.85 -16.66 -0.04
N TRP A 244 -7.08 -15.98 -0.89
CA TRP A 244 -6.87 -14.52 -0.81
C TRP A 244 -8.15 -13.75 -1.05
N TRP A 245 -8.90 -14.11 -2.09
CA TRP A 245 -10.16 -13.46 -2.42
C TRP A 245 -11.15 -13.48 -1.26
N LEU A 246 -11.37 -14.66 -0.66
CA LEU A 246 -12.28 -14.79 0.50
C LEU A 246 -11.75 -14.01 1.71
N SER A 247 -10.45 -14.04 1.95
CA SER A 247 -9.82 -13.32 3.07
C SER A 247 -9.97 -11.81 2.94
N ASN A 248 -9.78 -11.24 1.75
CA ASN A 248 -9.97 -9.81 1.50
C ASN A 248 -11.45 -9.40 1.58
N GLN A 249 -12.38 -10.27 1.16
CA GLN A 249 -13.81 -10.05 1.39
C GLN A 249 -14.15 -10.03 2.90
N GLN A 250 -13.57 -10.94 3.68
CA GLN A 250 -13.75 -10.96 5.14
C GLN A 250 -13.20 -9.69 5.79
N MET A 251 -12.04 -9.19 5.34
CA MET A 251 -11.51 -7.89 5.75
C MET A 251 -12.50 -6.77 5.46
N ALA A 252 -12.99 -6.67 4.24
CA ALA A 252 -13.95 -5.65 3.82
C ALA A 252 -15.23 -5.70 4.67
N LYS A 253 -15.80 -6.90 4.89
CA LYS A 253 -16.98 -7.09 5.73
C LYS A 253 -16.75 -6.73 7.20
N SER A 254 -15.54 -6.96 7.71
CA SER A 254 -15.19 -6.60 9.09
C SER A 254 -14.99 -5.10 9.25
N LEU A 255 -14.33 -4.44 8.31
CA LEU A 255 -14.22 -2.98 8.26
C LEU A 255 -15.60 -2.30 8.18
N ALA A 256 -16.51 -2.84 7.37
CA ALA A 256 -17.89 -2.38 7.29
C ALA A 256 -18.63 -2.50 8.63
N PHE A 257 -18.54 -3.68 9.26
CA PHE A 257 -19.17 -3.94 10.56
C PHE A 257 -18.71 -2.94 11.62
N ALA A 258 -17.40 -2.70 11.69
CA ALA A 258 -16.80 -1.76 12.65
C ALA A 258 -16.87 -0.28 12.18
N LYS A 259 -17.58 0.01 11.08
CA LYS A 259 -17.83 1.36 10.54
C LYS A 259 -16.53 2.13 10.26
N TYR A 260 -15.52 1.45 9.74
CA TYR A 260 -14.31 2.11 9.25
C TYR A 260 -14.60 2.94 8.00
N ASP A 261 -13.77 3.95 7.77
CA ASP A 261 -13.68 4.63 6.47
C ASP A 261 -12.86 3.73 5.53
N TYR A 262 -13.54 2.95 4.70
CA TYR A 262 -12.88 1.97 3.82
C TYR A 262 -13.50 1.93 2.42
N LYS A 263 -12.71 1.48 1.46
CA LYS A 263 -13.17 1.09 0.13
C LYS A 263 -12.57 -0.26 -0.24
N PHE A 264 -13.40 -1.15 -0.78
CA PHE A 264 -12.97 -2.42 -1.36
C PHE A 264 -13.27 -2.42 -2.85
N VAL A 265 -12.25 -2.65 -3.68
CA VAL A 265 -12.36 -2.73 -5.13
C VAL A 265 -12.03 -4.14 -5.57
N ALA A 266 -13.02 -4.80 -6.17
CA ALA A 266 -12.90 -6.13 -6.76
C ALA A 266 -12.49 -6.01 -8.23
N THR A 267 -11.54 -6.83 -8.66
CA THR A 267 -11.15 -6.99 -10.06
C THR A 267 -11.29 -8.46 -10.49
N ASP A 268 -11.11 -8.75 -11.77
CA ASP A 268 -11.07 -10.13 -12.28
C ASP A 268 -9.64 -10.67 -12.42
N GLY A 269 -8.65 -9.95 -11.89
CA GLY A 269 -7.24 -10.36 -11.91
C GLY A 269 -6.91 -11.49 -10.93
N GLY A 270 -5.66 -11.94 -11.01
CA GLY A 270 -5.05 -12.91 -10.13
C GLY A 270 -4.07 -12.24 -9.16
N HIS A 271 -3.09 -13.02 -8.62
CA HIS A 271 -2.08 -12.53 -7.68
C HIS A 271 -0.99 -11.70 -8.35
N SER A 272 -1.37 -10.52 -8.83
CA SER A 272 -0.49 -9.57 -9.52
C SER A 272 -0.73 -8.15 -9.02
N ILE A 273 0.33 -7.36 -8.93
CA ILE A 273 0.25 -5.93 -8.61
C ILE A 273 -0.37 -5.10 -9.75
N GLU A 274 -0.60 -5.68 -10.92
CA GLU A 274 -1.04 -4.98 -12.12
C GLU A 274 -2.37 -4.25 -11.93
N ASP A 275 -3.38 -4.92 -11.38
CA ASP A 275 -4.67 -4.29 -11.10
C ASP A 275 -4.54 -3.18 -10.04
N GLY A 276 -3.74 -3.43 -9.00
CA GLY A 276 -3.42 -2.42 -8.00
C GLY A 276 -2.73 -1.19 -8.60
N GLY A 277 -1.84 -1.41 -9.56
CA GLY A 277 -1.15 -0.34 -10.29
C GLY A 277 -2.08 0.45 -11.21
N ARG A 278 -2.96 -0.22 -11.95
CA ARG A 278 -3.98 0.45 -12.78
C ARG A 278 -4.93 1.31 -11.94
N LEU A 279 -5.28 0.84 -10.76
CA LEU A 279 -6.18 1.53 -9.81
C LEU A 279 -5.46 2.52 -8.89
N LEU A 280 -4.13 2.60 -8.94
CA LEU A 280 -3.36 3.46 -8.05
C LEU A 280 -3.76 4.95 -8.12
N PRO A 281 -4.04 5.55 -9.29
CA PRO A 281 -4.53 6.93 -9.35
C PRO A 281 -5.82 7.13 -8.55
N ASP A 282 -6.78 6.23 -8.66
CA ASP A 282 -8.05 6.31 -7.94
C ASP A 282 -7.88 6.03 -6.45
N ALA A 283 -7.00 5.07 -6.10
CA ALA A 283 -6.66 4.81 -4.72
C ALA A 283 -6.04 6.04 -4.05
N LEU A 284 -5.14 6.75 -4.75
CA LEU A 284 -4.51 7.97 -4.24
C LEU A 284 -5.52 9.11 -4.08
N ARG A 285 -6.40 9.37 -5.04
CA ARG A 285 -7.47 10.37 -4.90
C ARG A 285 -8.37 10.05 -3.70
N TRP A 286 -8.76 8.78 -3.58
CA TRP A 286 -9.64 8.35 -2.51
C TRP A 286 -8.99 8.44 -1.14
N ILE A 287 -7.74 8.02 -1.00
CA ILE A 287 -7.04 8.00 0.29
C ILE A 287 -6.72 9.42 0.78
N TRP A 288 -6.45 10.35 -0.14
CA TRP A 288 -6.12 11.73 0.16
C TRP A 288 -7.34 12.68 0.21
N ARG A 289 -8.55 12.20 -0.11
CA ARG A 289 -9.74 13.04 0.00
C ARG A 289 -9.90 13.61 1.41
N LYS A 290 -10.47 14.79 1.47
CA LYS A 290 -10.78 15.48 2.73
C LYS A 290 -11.87 14.76 3.53
#